data_3b0ef2d3aae23a2942bea29d35500e93
#
_entry.id   3b0ef2d3aae23a2942bea29d35500e93
#
_cell.length_a   1.000
_cell.length_b   1.000
_cell.length_c   1.000
_cell.angle_alpha   90.00
_cell.angle_beta   90.00
_cell.angle_gamma   90.00
#
_symmetry.space_group_name_H-M   'P 1'
#
loop_
_entity.id
_entity.type
_entity.pdbx_description
1 polymer ?
#
loop_
_entity_poly.entity_id
_entity_poly.type
_entity_poly.pdbx_seq_one_letter_code
_entity_poly.pdbx_strand_id
1 'polypeptide(L)'
;MPAKTMSARFDDELYGEILEYAREKGIPKTMALRELAREGIKRWRSKKALALYREGKITLWKASRMAGLSLSKMVEVAASERIPIHYRAEDLERDFKSIFGGKVESNPSSLRTAPQS
;
A
#
# COMPACT_ATOMS: atom_id res chain seq x y z
N MET A 1 -1.40 12.23 20.69
CA MET A 1 -2.38 11.13 20.57
C MET A 1 -2.29 10.21 21.74
N PRO A 2 -3.37 10.00 22.44
CA PRO A 2 -3.30 9.08 23.57
C PRO A 2 -3.09 7.66 23.09
N ALA A 3 -2.30 6.91 23.82
CA ALA A 3 -2.06 5.53 23.52
C ALA A 3 -3.09 4.67 24.24
N LYS A 4 -3.39 3.54 23.65
CA LYS A 4 -4.31 2.60 24.26
C LYS A 4 -3.63 1.25 24.39
N THR A 5 -4.05 0.51 25.37
CA THR A 5 -3.47 -0.79 25.68
C THR A 5 -4.40 -1.89 25.20
N MET A 6 -3.81 -2.90 24.62
CA MET A 6 -4.53 -4.08 24.19
C MET A 6 -3.72 -5.29 24.62
N SER A 7 -4.39 -6.31 25.12
CA SER A 7 -3.67 -7.50 25.52
C SER A 7 -4.11 -8.68 24.66
N ALA A 8 -3.18 -9.61 24.48
CA ALA A 8 -3.43 -10.78 23.68
C ALA A 8 -2.55 -11.91 24.17
N ARG A 9 -3.00 -13.14 23.93
CA ARG A 9 -2.21 -14.30 24.25
C ARG A 9 -1.61 -14.86 22.98
N PHE A 10 -0.38 -15.34 23.09
CA PHE A 10 0.32 -15.90 21.94
C PHE A 10 0.69 -17.35 22.26
N ASP A 11 0.59 -18.20 21.27
CA ASP A 11 1.12 -19.53 21.45
C ASP A 11 2.65 -19.45 21.50
N ASP A 12 3.27 -20.55 21.92
CA ASP A 12 4.70 -20.53 22.15
C ASP A 12 5.49 -20.24 20.88
N GLU A 13 5.02 -20.76 19.78
CA GLU A 13 5.72 -20.57 18.51
C GLU A 13 5.74 -19.11 18.09
N LEU A 14 4.57 -18.49 18.10
CA LEU A 14 4.47 -17.08 17.70
C LEU A 14 5.22 -16.19 18.67
N TYR A 15 5.12 -16.49 19.96
CA TYR A 15 5.84 -15.70 20.95
C TYR A 15 7.33 -15.77 20.71
N GLY A 16 7.83 -16.98 20.42
CA GLY A 16 9.24 -17.15 20.13
C GLY A 16 9.69 -16.37 18.91
N GLU A 17 8.85 -16.34 17.88
CA GLU A 17 9.18 -15.61 16.67
C GLU A 17 9.22 -14.10 16.92
N ILE A 18 8.32 -13.61 17.75
CA ILE A 18 8.35 -12.19 18.10
C ILE A 18 9.64 -11.85 18.84
N LEU A 19 10.07 -12.73 19.74
CA LEU A 19 11.31 -12.50 20.46
C LEU A 19 12.51 -12.55 19.54
N GLU A 20 12.49 -13.45 18.57
CA GLU A 20 13.56 -13.52 17.60
C GLU A 20 13.66 -12.26 16.76
N TYR A 21 12.52 -11.77 16.33
CA TYR A 21 12.47 -10.51 15.57
C TYR A 21 13.03 -9.36 16.41
N ALA A 22 12.63 -9.30 17.68
CA ALA A 22 13.11 -8.26 18.57
C ALA A 22 14.62 -8.33 18.74
N ARG A 23 15.14 -9.54 18.84
CA ARG A 23 16.57 -9.72 19.01
C ARG A 23 17.34 -9.29 17.77
N GLU A 24 16.84 -9.67 16.61
CA GLU A 24 17.51 -9.28 15.37
C GLU A 24 17.52 -7.77 15.18
N LYS A 25 16.45 -7.12 15.56
CA LYS A 25 16.34 -5.66 15.38
C LYS A 25 16.98 -4.90 16.53
N GLY A 26 17.31 -5.59 17.62
CA GLY A 26 17.87 -4.91 18.79
C GLY A 26 16.87 -3.99 19.46
N ILE A 27 15.61 -4.40 19.52
CA ILE A 27 14.56 -3.58 20.12
C ILE A 27 13.81 -4.38 21.17
N PRO A 28 13.08 -3.71 22.07
CA PRO A 28 12.27 -4.42 23.06
C PRO A 28 11.13 -5.20 22.39
N LYS A 29 10.70 -6.27 23.04
CA LYS A 29 9.67 -7.12 22.45
C LYS A 29 8.36 -6.37 22.23
N THR A 30 8.03 -5.39 23.07
CA THR A 30 6.82 -4.63 22.86
C THR A 30 6.91 -3.77 21.61
N MET A 31 8.08 -3.22 21.33
CA MET A 31 8.28 -2.46 20.11
C MET A 31 8.24 -3.39 18.89
N ALA A 32 8.83 -4.57 19.04
CA ALA A 32 8.79 -5.56 17.97
C ALA A 32 7.36 -5.92 17.64
N LEU A 33 6.54 -6.12 18.67
CA LEU A 33 5.15 -6.46 18.45
C LEU A 33 4.42 -5.35 17.69
N ARG A 34 4.68 -4.10 18.05
CA ARG A 34 4.07 -2.99 17.35
C ARG A 34 4.48 -2.92 15.88
N GLU A 35 5.77 -3.13 15.63
CA GLU A 35 6.25 -3.10 14.25
C GLU A 35 5.63 -4.21 13.43
N LEU A 36 5.56 -5.40 14.00
CA LEU A 36 4.98 -6.52 13.29
C LEU A 36 3.49 -6.30 13.04
N ALA A 37 2.81 -5.70 14.00
CA ALA A 37 1.40 -5.39 13.82
C ALA A 37 1.20 -4.38 12.70
N ARG A 38 2.06 -3.36 12.63
CA ARG A 38 1.96 -2.39 11.55
C ARG A 38 2.19 -3.03 10.19
N GLU A 39 3.17 -3.90 10.11
CA GLU A 39 3.43 -4.60 8.85
C GLU A 39 2.27 -5.48 8.45
N GLY A 40 1.66 -6.13 9.43
CA GLY A 40 0.50 -6.95 9.16
C GLY A 40 -0.67 -6.12 8.64
N ILE A 41 -0.87 -4.94 9.20
CA ILE A 41 -1.95 -4.06 8.77
C ILE A 41 -1.70 -3.54 7.37
N LYS A 42 -0.47 -3.21 7.05
CA LYS A 42 -0.14 -2.77 5.70
C LYS A 42 -0.46 -3.86 4.69
N ARG A 43 -0.10 -5.08 5.00
CA ARG A 43 -0.39 -6.19 4.10
C ARG A 43 -1.88 -6.42 3.95
N TRP A 44 -2.60 -6.33 5.04
CA TRP A 44 -4.04 -6.49 5.01
C TRP A 44 -4.70 -5.41 4.17
N ARG A 45 -4.24 -4.17 4.33
CA ARG A 45 -4.79 -3.07 3.54
C ARG A 45 -4.52 -3.24 2.05
N SER A 46 -3.32 -3.70 1.72
CA SER A 46 -2.98 -3.93 0.33
C SER A 46 -3.88 -4.99 -0.30
N LYS A 47 -4.11 -6.08 0.43
CA LYS A 47 -4.97 -7.13 -0.07
C LYS A 47 -6.40 -6.64 -0.25
N LYS A 48 -6.88 -5.88 0.72
CA LYS A 48 -8.23 -5.36 0.65
C LYS A 48 -8.39 -4.40 -0.53
N ALA A 49 -7.40 -3.52 -0.71
CA ALA A 49 -7.44 -2.55 -1.78
C ALA A 49 -7.41 -3.25 -3.14
N LEU A 50 -6.58 -4.27 -3.27
CA LEU A 50 -6.48 -4.99 -4.53
C LEU A 50 -7.76 -5.77 -4.83
N ALA A 51 -8.41 -6.28 -3.80
CA ALA A 51 -9.68 -6.96 -4.00
C ALA A 51 -10.72 -5.99 -4.57
N LEU A 52 -10.77 -4.79 -4.03
CA LEU A 52 -11.70 -3.79 -4.52
C LEU A 52 -11.37 -3.38 -5.95
N TYR A 53 -10.08 -3.26 -6.25
CA TYR A 53 -9.68 -2.94 -7.61
C TYR A 53 -10.07 -4.06 -8.58
N ARG A 54 -9.85 -5.30 -8.17
CA ARG A 54 -10.20 -6.43 -9.04
C ARG A 54 -11.69 -6.46 -9.33
N GLU A 55 -12.49 -6.06 -8.35
CA GLU A 55 -13.93 -6.02 -8.52
C GLU A 55 -14.40 -4.79 -9.29
N GLY A 56 -13.48 -3.93 -9.68
CA GLY A 56 -13.83 -2.75 -10.44
C GLY A 56 -14.44 -1.63 -9.63
N LYS A 57 -14.32 -1.69 -8.32
CA LYS A 57 -14.93 -0.69 -7.45
C LYS A 57 -14.07 0.54 -7.26
N ILE A 58 -12.78 0.42 -7.45
CA ILE A 58 -11.87 1.56 -7.31
C ILE A 58 -10.79 1.46 -8.38
N THR A 59 -10.14 2.59 -8.63
CA THR A 59 -9.01 2.60 -9.57
C THR A 59 -7.77 2.08 -8.88
N LEU A 60 -6.75 1.77 -9.67
CA LEU A 60 -5.49 1.32 -9.10
C LEU A 60 -4.84 2.41 -8.27
N TRP A 61 -4.98 3.66 -8.70
CA TRP A 61 -4.45 4.77 -7.92
C TRP A 61 -5.13 4.84 -6.55
N LYS A 62 -6.44 4.71 -6.54
CA LYS A 62 -7.17 4.73 -5.27
C LYS A 62 -6.73 3.57 -4.39
N ALA A 63 -6.51 2.40 -4.99
CA ALA A 63 -6.05 1.26 -4.23
C ALA A 63 -4.68 1.53 -3.62
N SER A 64 -3.78 2.18 -4.37
CA SER A 64 -2.47 2.49 -3.83
C SER A 64 -2.57 3.44 -2.65
N ARG A 65 -3.49 4.42 -2.75
CA ARG A 65 -3.69 5.34 -1.64
C ARG A 65 -4.23 4.63 -0.41
N MET A 66 -5.18 3.73 -0.60
CA MET A 66 -5.73 2.97 0.52
C MET A 66 -4.68 2.10 1.20
N ALA A 67 -3.78 1.56 0.41
CA ALA A 67 -2.73 0.70 0.93
C ALA A 67 -1.55 1.48 1.50
N GLY A 68 -1.51 2.79 1.25
CA GLY A 68 -0.37 3.58 1.71
C GLY A 68 0.87 3.33 0.88
N LEU A 69 0.70 2.96 -0.37
CA LEU A 69 1.81 2.66 -1.26
C LEU A 69 1.82 3.62 -2.44
N SER A 70 2.97 3.75 -3.09
CA SER A 70 3.04 4.48 -4.33
C SER A 70 2.33 3.67 -5.41
N LEU A 71 1.95 4.34 -6.47
CA LEU A 71 1.30 3.65 -7.57
C LEU A 71 2.22 2.58 -8.16
N SER A 72 3.48 2.93 -8.30
CA SER A 72 4.47 2.00 -8.82
C SER A 72 4.57 0.75 -7.96
N LYS A 73 4.60 0.93 -6.64
CA LYS A 73 4.68 -0.20 -5.73
C LYS A 73 3.42 -1.02 -5.79
N MET A 74 2.26 -0.37 -5.94
CA MET A 74 1.01 -1.08 -6.03
C MET A 74 0.95 -1.94 -7.29
N VAL A 75 1.52 -1.45 -8.38
CA VAL A 75 1.61 -2.24 -9.60
C VAL A 75 2.43 -3.49 -9.35
N GLU A 76 3.55 -3.36 -8.64
CA GLU A 76 4.36 -4.52 -8.30
C GLU A 76 3.60 -5.52 -7.46
N VAL A 77 2.87 -5.01 -6.47
CA VAL A 77 2.12 -5.89 -5.58
C VAL A 77 1.02 -6.62 -6.36
N ALA A 78 0.34 -5.90 -7.23
CA ALA A 78 -0.71 -6.51 -8.05
C ALA A 78 -0.13 -7.61 -8.93
N ALA A 79 1.04 -7.35 -9.51
CA ALA A 79 1.68 -8.34 -10.36
C ALA A 79 2.06 -9.58 -9.56
N SER A 80 2.57 -9.38 -8.35
CA SER A 80 2.96 -10.51 -7.51
C SER A 80 1.74 -11.34 -7.09
N GLU A 81 0.57 -10.71 -7.01
CA GLU A 81 -0.66 -11.40 -6.68
C GLU A 81 -1.37 -11.90 -7.93
N ARG A 82 -0.76 -11.71 -9.08
CA ARG A 82 -1.31 -12.15 -10.36
C ARG A 82 -2.67 -11.54 -10.64
N ILE A 83 -2.82 -10.29 -10.28
CA ILE A 83 -4.02 -9.54 -10.56
C ILE A 83 -3.82 -8.76 -11.84
N PRO A 84 -4.67 -8.98 -12.86
CA PRO A 84 -4.52 -8.25 -14.11
C PRO A 84 -4.71 -6.75 -13.89
N ILE A 85 -3.89 -5.97 -14.53
CA ILE A 85 -3.97 -4.54 -14.44
C ILE A 85 -4.57 -4.00 -15.72
N HIS A 86 -5.73 -3.38 -15.59
CA HIS A 86 -6.42 -2.80 -16.72
C HIS A 86 -6.26 -1.30 -16.67
N TYR A 87 -5.03 -0.88 -16.94
CA TYR A 87 -4.70 0.53 -16.84
C TYR A 87 -4.72 1.15 -18.22
N ARG A 88 -5.82 1.75 -18.57
CA ARG A 88 -5.96 2.37 -19.88
C ARG A 88 -5.57 3.83 -19.82
N ALA A 89 -5.47 4.42 -21.00
CA ALA A 89 -5.05 5.82 -21.09
C ALA A 89 -5.96 6.73 -20.28
N GLU A 90 -7.25 6.51 -20.34
CA GLU A 90 -8.16 7.36 -19.59
C GLU A 90 -8.02 7.16 -18.09
N ASP A 91 -7.66 5.95 -17.67
CA ASP A 91 -7.43 5.70 -16.26
C ASP A 91 -6.19 6.45 -15.79
N LEU A 92 -5.16 6.42 -16.59
CA LEU A 92 -3.94 7.13 -16.28
C LEU A 92 -4.22 8.63 -16.19
N GLU A 93 -4.97 9.15 -17.11
CA GLU A 93 -5.29 10.57 -17.13
C GLU A 93 -6.07 10.96 -15.90
N ARG A 94 -7.03 10.16 -15.53
CA ARG A 94 -7.83 10.42 -14.34
C ARG A 94 -6.99 10.38 -13.08
N ASP A 95 -6.14 9.39 -12.97
CA ASP A 95 -5.28 9.27 -11.80
C ASP A 95 -4.31 10.43 -11.72
N PHE A 96 -3.80 10.83 -12.86
CA PHE A 96 -2.86 11.94 -12.92
C PHE A 96 -3.50 13.21 -12.43
N LYS A 97 -4.73 13.47 -12.85
CA LYS A 97 -5.45 14.64 -12.40
C LYS A 97 -5.71 14.61 -10.91
N SER A 98 -6.03 13.44 -10.40
CA SER A 98 -6.26 13.29 -8.97
C SER A 98 -5.02 13.60 -8.17
N ILE A 99 -3.87 13.19 -8.67
CA ILE A 99 -2.62 13.42 -7.96
C ILE A 99 -2.18 14.86 -8.04
N PHE A 100 -2.23 15.45 -9.23
CA PHE A 100 -1.70 16.78 -9.44
C PHE A 100 -2.76 17.89 -9.45
N GLY A 101 -4.01 17.52 -9.43
CA GLY A 101 -5.06 18.52 -9.41
C GLY A 101 -5.00 19.39 -10.64
N GLY A 102 -5.25 20.66 -10.48
CA GLY A 102 -5.28 21.58 -11.60
C GLY A 102 -3.93 21.90 -12.16
N LYS A 103 -2.89 21.50 -11.46
CA LYS A 103 -1.54 21.85 -11.94
C LYS A 103 -1.18 21.15 -13.23
N VAL A 104 -1.80 20.03 -13.46
CA VAL A 104 -1.54 19.30 -14.69
C VAL A 104 -1.90 20.11 -15.89
N GLU A 105 -2.96 20.86 -15.79
CA GLU A 105 -3.40 21.65 -16.92
C GLU A 105 -2.45 22.76 -17.29
N SER A 106 -1.73 23.25 -16.31
CA SER A 106 -0.79 24.30 -16.61
C SER A 106 0.43 23.76 -17.32
N ASN A 107 0.64 22.46 -17.25
CA ASN A 107 1.82 21.87 -17.83
C ASN A 107 1.54 20.56 -18.54
N PRO A 108 0.53 20.50 -19.32
CA PRO A 108 0.18 19.24 -19.95
C PRO A 108 1.10 18.85 -21.07
N SER A 109 1.59 19.80 -21.81
CA SER A 109 2.39 19.45 -22.96
C SER A 109 3.67 18.73 -22.59
N SER A 110 4.31 19.15 -21.53
CA SER A 110 5.56 18.53 -21.17
C SER A 110 5.35 17.08 -20.72
N LEU A 111 4.20 16.84 -20.14
CA LEU A 111 3.94 15.49 -19.69
C LEU A 111 3.48 14.59 -20.80
N ARG A 112 2.73 15.14 -21.70
CA ARG A 112 2.24 14.34 -22.74
C ARG A 112 3.27 14.00 -23.75
N THR A 113 4.13 14.91 -24.00
CA THR A 113 5.13 14.66 -24.99
C THR A 113 6.06 13.56 -24.58
N ALA A 114 6.21 13.44 -23.32
CA ALA A 114 7.11 12.41 -22.90
C ALA A 114 6.68 11.11 -23.47
N PRO A 115 5.53 10.80 -23.33
CA PRO A 115 5.12 9.63 -23.97
C PRO A 115 4.34 9.94 -25.08
N GLN A 116 3.98 10.82 -25.10
CA GLN A 116 3.28 11.03 -25.92
C GLN A 116 3.48 11.07 -26.68
N SER A 117 3.73 10.93 -26.45
CA SER A 117 3.90 10.81 -27.11
C SER A 117 3.76 10.49 -27.25
#